data_5cd00f8ec222dce563f4d563609419f6
#
_entry.id   5cd00f8ec222dce563f4d563609419f6
#
_cell.length_a   1.000
_cell.length_b   1.000
_cell.length_c   1.000
_cell.angle_alpha   90.00
_cell.angle_beta   90.00
_cell.angle_gamma   90.00
#
_symmetry.space_group_name_H-M   'P 1'
#
loop_
_entity.id
_entity.type
_entity.pdbx_description
1 polymer ?
#
loop_
_entity_poly.entity_id
_entity_poly.type
_entity_poly.pdbx_seq_one_letter_code
_entity_poly.pdbx_strand_id
1 'polypeptide(L)'
;ISQDVMAHIEEDIKAAEKELDDDAESIITNERYLYIAEIIKGCYKKNKGGLSTSDKIDKVVTNRWLGLPIFAVVMFLVYYISMVTVGASATDWANDGLFGDGWHLFGIGSAEYNEVAEEWGDAATIVGGYEAYVEENGEPADGVFTYTVEDEETLATEEETATLDDLAEAQATLDELGDEPDPADYGVWVPGIPVLIGNALESANCAEWLQGLILDGIVAGVGAVLGFVPQMLVLFLLLAFLEACGYMARIAFVLDRIFRKF
;
A
#
# COMPACT_ATOMS: atom_id res chain seq x y z
N ILE A 1 31.82 -54.18 5.93
CA ILE A 1 32.02 -54.37 7.38
C ILE A 1 31.60 -55.80 7.66
N SER A 2 32.41 -56.60 8.40
CA SER A 2 32.05 -57.99 8.76
C SER A 2 30.86 -57.99 9.71
N GLN A 3 30.02 -59.04 9.66
CA GLN A 3 28.82 -59.12 10.52
C GLN A 3 29.19 -59.13 12.02
N ASP A 4 30.34 -59.66 12.41
CA ASP A 4 30.83 -59.64 13.77
C ASP A 4 31.12 -58.21 14.28
N VAL A 5 31.64 -57.33 13.43
CA VAL A 5 31.89 -55.92 13.77
C VAL A 5 30.62 -55.13 13.88
N MET A 6 29.62 -55.41 13.05
CA MET A 6 28.28 -54.81 13.16
C MET A 6 27.59 -55.16 14.45
N ALA A 7 27.64 -56.45 14.83
CA ALA A 7 27.04 -56.95 16.09
C ALA A 7 27.67 -56.26 17.33
N HIS A 8 29.01 -56.10 17.31
CA HIS A 8 29.71 -55.42 18.40
C HIS A 8 29.35 -53.90 18.51
N ILE A 9 29.25 -53.24 17.34
CA ILE A 9 28.82 -51.83 17.28
C ILE A 9 27.38 -51.67 17.81
N GLU A 10 26.45 -52.55 17.46
CA GLU A 10 25.08 -52.50 17.96
C GLU A 10 25.00 -52.73 19.48
N GLU A 11 25.89 -53.58 20.02
CA GLU A 11 25.98 -53.85 21.47
C GLU A 11 26.50 -52.60 22.21
N ASP A 12 27.54 -51.95 21.67
CA ASP A 12 28.10 -50.71 22.21
C ASP A 12 27.09 -49.55 22.13
N ILE A 13 26.34 -49.41 21.06
CA ILE A 13 25.26 -48.43 20.92
C ILE A 13 24.22 -48.65 22.01
N LYS A 14 23.69 -49.84 22.20
CA LYS A 14 22.68 -50.15 23.20
C LYS A 14 23.17 -49.92 24.63
N ALA A 15 24.46 -50.18 24.89
CA ALA A 15 25.07 -49.90 26.16
C ALA A 15 25.15 -48.39 26.46
N ALA A 16 25.56 -47.61 25.47
CA ALA A 16 25.63 -46.16 25.59
C ALA A 16 24.24 -45.50 25.74
N GLU A 17 23.27 -45.92 24.96
CA GLU A 17 21.87 -45.46 25.05
C GLU A 17 21.25 -45.74 26.43
N LYS A 18 21.57 -46.89 27.01
CA LYS A 18 21.09 -47.25 28.32
C LYS A 18 21.79 -46.48 29.45
N GLU A 19 23.06 -46.15 29.29
CA GLU A 19 23.85 -45.45 30.31
C GLU A 19 23.53 -43.95 30.33
N LEU A 20 23.29 -43.35 29.14
CA LEU A 20 23.07 -41.92 28.99
C LEU A 20 21.58 -41.52 28.86
N ASP A 21 20.68 -42.53 28.84
CA ASP A 21 19.23 -42.36 28.76
C ASP A 21 18.78 -41.47 27.58
N ASP A 22 19.51 -41.59 26.42
CA ASP A 22 19.27 -40.85 25.21
C ASP A 22 19.59 -41.71 23.97
N ASP A 23 19.12 -41.31 22.79
CA ASP A 23 19.41 -42.02 21.56
C ASP A 23 20.84 -41.78 21.05
N ALA A 24 21.40 -42.75 20.33
CA ALA A 24 22.79 -42.71 19.90
C ALA A 24 23.14 -41.49 19.05
N GLU A 25 22.19 -40.98 18.24
CA GLU A 25 22.39 -39.78 17.41
C GLU A 25 22.53 -38.51 18.27
N SER A 26 21.68 -38.33 19.26
CA SER A 26 21.74 -37.26 20.26
C SER A 26 23.02 -37.31 21.06
N ILE A 27 23.42 -38.49 21.51
CA ILE A 27 24.66 -38.69 22.30
C ILE A 27 25.89 -38.27 21.47
N ILE A 28 26.02 -38.77 20.23
CA ILE A 28 27.14 -38.42 19.35
C ILE A 28 27.16 -36.93 19.04
N THR A 29 26.00 -36.35 18.81
CA THR A 29 25.86 -34.93 18.50
C THR A 29 26.29 -34.09 19.71
N ASN A 30 25.82 -34.43 20.90
CA ASN A 30 26.19 -33.74 22.14
C ASN A 30 27.70 -33.81 22.42
N GLU A 31 28.32 -34.99 22.30
CA GLU A 31 29.76 -35.18 22.47
C GLU A 31 30.56 -34.37 21.46
N ARG A 32 30.13 -34.29 20.20
CA ARG A 32 30.74 -33.41 19.20
C ARG A 32 30.70 -31.95 19.61
N TYR A 33 29.57 -31.49 20.11
CA TYR A 33 29.45 -30.09 20.60
C TYR A 33 30.29 -29.81 21.82
N LEU A 34 30.42 -30.77 22.77
CA LEU A 34 31.28 -30.63 23.93
C LEU A 34 32.75 -30.56 23.51
N TYR A 35 33.19 -31.43 22.58
CA TYR A 35 34.54 -31.41 22.04
C TYR A 35 34.86 -30.10 21.31
N ILE A 36 33.95 -29.63 20.45
CA ILE A 36 34.09 -28.34 19.78
C ILE A 36 34.16 -27.18 20.81
N ALA A 37 33.33 -27.20 21.84
CA ALA A 37 33.33 -26.19 22.88
C ALA A 37 34.65 -26.14 23.65
N GLU A 38 35.28 -27.32 23.88
CA GLU A 38 36.59 -27.41 24.55
C GLU A 38 37.74 -26.83 23.70
N ILE A 39 37.74 -27.16 22.39
CA ILE A 39 38.68 -26.58 21.44
C ILE A 39 38.51 -25.07 21.34
N ILE A 40 37.27 -24.57 21.26
CA ILE A 40 36.94 -23.15 21.16
C ILE A 40 37.45 -22.41 22.41
N LYS A 41 37.34 -22.97 23.62
CA LYS A 41 37.85 -22.36 24.83
C LYS A 41 39.37 -22.11 24.78
N GLY A 42 40.11 -22.98 24.09
CA GLY A 42 41.54 -22.84 23.90
C GLY A 42 41.98 -21.83 22.86
N CYS A 43 41.17 -21.71 21.79
CA CYS A 43 41.47 -20.93 20.59
C CYS A 43 40.79 -19.56 20.57
N TYR A 44 39.65 -19.41 21.23
CA TYR A 44 38.82 -18.20 21.18
C TYR A 44 39.01 -17.32 22.41
N LYS A 45 39.80 -16.27 22.29
CA LYS A 45 39.80 -15.18 23.26
C LYS A 45 38.65 -14.24 22.95
N LYS A 46 37.53 -14.37 23.69
CA LYS A 46 36.42 -13.44 23.64
C LYS A 46 36.92 -12.03 23.97
N ASN A 47 37.14 -11.22 22.95
CA ASN A 47 37.37 -9.80 23.16
C ASN A 47 36.13 -9.25 23.87
N LYS A 48 36.28 -8.68 25.07
CA LYS A 48 35.18 -8.09 25.84
C LYS A 48 34.70 -6.81 25.14
N GLY A 49 34.19 -6.96 23.92
CA GLY A 49 33.36 -5.93 23.32
C GLY A 49 32.05 -5.87 24.09
N GLY A 50 31.61 -4.69 24.46
CA GLY A 50 30.31 -4.50 25.08
C GLY A 50 29.19 -5.07 24.18
N LEU A 51 27.98 -5.17 24.71
CA LEU A 51 26.79 -5.60 23.95
C LEU A 51 26.75 -4.94 22.58
N SER A 52 26.63 -5.74 21.54
CA SER A 52 26.42 -5.25 20.18
C SER A 52 25.20 -4.33 20.15
N THR A 53 25.13 -3.43 19.19
CA THR A 53 23.96 -2.57 18.99
C THR A 53 22.69 -3.42 18.80
N SER A 54 22.82 -4.54 18.10
CA SER A 54 21.75 -5.52 17.95
C SER A 54 21.29 -6.09 19.30
N ASP A 55 22.24 -6.49 20.16
CA ASP A 55 21.91 -7.04 21.49
C ASP A 55 21.21 -6.02 22.40
N LYS A 56 21.53 -4.73 22.25
CA LYS A 56 20.86 -3.65 22.99
C LYS A 56 19.43 -3.45 22.52
N ILE A 57 19.22 -3.46 21.20
CA ILE A 57 17.89 -3.38 20.60
C ILE A 57 17.06 -4.60 21.02
N ASP A 58 17.63 -5.79 20.94
CA ASP A 58 16.97 -7.03 21.34
C ASP A 58 16.52 -6.99 22.79
N LYS A 59 17.36 -6.50 23.70
CA LYS A 59 17.02 -6.38 25.11
C LYS A 59 15.83 -5.46 25.37
N VAL A 60 15.62 -4.44 24.51
CA VAL A 60 14.48 -3.53 24.61
C VAL A 60 13.24 -4.16 23.98
N VAL A 61 13.38 -4.67 22.75
CA VAL A 61 12.26 -5.23 21.95
C VAL A 61 11.71 -6.52 22.57
N THR A 62 12.57 -7.37 23.15
CA THR A 62 12.16 -8.61 23.81
C THR A 62 11.80 -8.44 25.29
N ASN A 63 11.77 -7.20 25.78
CA ASN A 63 11.37 -6.93 27.16
C ASN A 63 9.90 -7.31 27.36
N ARG A 64 9.62 -8.01 28.46
CA ARG A 64 8.27 -8.55 28.77
C ARG A 64 7.17 -7.49 28.81
N TRP A 65 7.48 -6.28 29.27
CA TRP A 65 6.50 -5.20 29.42
C TRP A 65 6.52 -4.22 28.25
N LEU A 66 7.69 -4.00 27.63
CA LEU A 66 7.86 -3.07 26.52
C LEU A 66 7.65 -3.72 25.14
N GLY A 67 7.84 -5.02 25.02
CA GLY A 67 7.74 -5.73 23.74
C GLY A 67 6.37 -5.58 23.08
N LEU A 68 5.28 -5.71 23.85
CA LEU A 68 3.93 -5.62 23.33
C LEU A 68 3.52 -4.19 22.91
N PRO A 69 3.77 -3.13 23.71
CA PRO A 69 3.59 -1.75 23.26
C PRO A 69 4.44 -1.38 22.04
N ILE A 70 5.72 -1.79 22.00
CA ILE A 70 6.59 -1.55 20.85
C ILE A 70 6.04 -2.22 19.59
N PHE A 71 5.57 -3.45 19.72
CA PHE A 71 4.90 -4.15 18.63
C PHE A 71 3.69 -3.39 18.11
N ALA A 72 2.81 -2.93 19.01
CA ALA A 72 1.64 -2.15 18.64
C ALA A 72 2.02 -0.86 17.88
N VAL A 73 3.06 -0.14 18.34
CA VAL A 73 3.56 1.06 17.68
C VAL A 73 4.16 0.74 16.31
N VAL A 74 4.97 -0.31 16.20
CA VAL A 74 5.57 -0.72 14.91
C VAL A 74 4.50 -1.13 13.92
N MET A 75 3.51 -1.93 14.33
CA MET A 75 2.39 -2.32 13.47
C MET A 75 1.54 -1.11 13.07
N PHE A 76 1.27 -0.21 14.01
CA PHE A 76 0.58 1.04 13.70
C PHE A 76 1.33 1.87 12.65
N LEU A 77 2.65 2.03 12.78
CA LEU A 77 3.47 2.73 11.79
C LEU A 77 3.43 2.05 10.41
N VAL A 78 3.50 0.72 10.37
CA VAL A 78 3.39 -0.05 9.10
C VAL A 78 2.05 0.21 8.44
N TYR A 79 0.96 0.10 9.19
CA TYR A 79 -0.38 0.38 8.66
C TYR A 79 -0.54 1.84 8.24
N TYR A 80 -0.06 2.79 9.06
CA TYR A 80 -0.15 4.21 8.75
C TYR A 80 0.60 4.56 7.45
N ILE A 81 1.82 4.06 7.29
CA ILE A 81 2.61 4.29 6.07
C ILE A 81 1.94 3.63 4.85
N SER A 82 1.43 2.41 5.03
CA SER A 82 0.82 1.66 3.93
C SER A 82 -0.57 2.18 3.54
N MET A 83 -1.39 2.62 4.51
CA MET A 83 -2.79 2.97 4.26
C MET A 83 -3.02 4.47 4.08
N VAL A 84 -2.25 5.31 4.78
CA VAL A 84 -2.54 6.76 4.87
C VAL A 84 -1.53 7.60 4.10
N THR A 85 -0.30 7.13 3.93
CA THR A 85 0.73 7.94 3.28
C THR A 85 1.15 7.36 1.94
N VAL A 86 2.24 6.59 1.92
CA VAL A 86 2.84 6.06 0.67
C VAL A 86 1.86 5.15 -0.09
N GLY A 87 1.13 4.31 0.63
CA GLY A 87 0.17 3.40 -0.01
C GLY A 87 -1.03 4.12 -0.60
N ALA A 88 -1.59 5.12 0.10
CA ALA A 88 -2.68 5.95 -0.43
C ALA A 88 -2.24 6.69 -1.70
N SER A 89 -1.15 7.47 -1.64
CA SER A 89 -0.66 8.20 -2.81
C SER A 89 -0.31 7.30 -4.01
N ALA A 90 0.17 6.07 -3.74
CA ALA A 90 0.44 5.11 -4.81
C ALA A 90 -0.85 4.53 -5.41
N THR A 91 -1.90 4.39 -4.59
CA THR A 91 -3.23 3.95 -5.02
C THR A 91 -3.94 5.03 -5.83
N ASP A 92 -3.91 6.28 -5.36
CA ASP A 92 -4.48 7.44 -6.06
C ASP A 92 -3.80 7.59 -7.44
N TRP A 93 -2.47 7.55 -7.48
CA TRP A 93 -1.75 7.54 -8.76
C TRP A 93 -2.14 6.37 -9.68
N ALA A 94 -2.40 5.19 -9.14
CA ALA A 94 -2.81 4.05 -9.95
C ALA A 94 -4.26 4.19 -10.44
N ASN A 95 -5.16 4.69 -9.61
CA ASN A 95 -6.56 4.87 -9.97
C ASN A 95 -6.76 6.02 -10.95
N ASP A 96 -6.24 7.19 -10.64
CA ASP A 96 -6.48 8.40 -11.43
C ASP A 96 -5.53 8.49 -12.62
N GLY A 97 -4.28 8.07 -12.43
CA GLY A 97 -3.27 8.11 -13.48
C GLY A 97 -3.32 6.90 -14.40
N LEU A 98 -3.06 5.69 -13.88
CA LEU A 98 -2.88 4.50 -14.72
C LEU A 98 -4.22 3.96 -15.25
N PHE A 99 -5.24 3.90 -14.40
CA PHE A 99 -6.58 3.39 -14.72
C PHE A 99 -7.65 4.48 -14.88
N GLY A 100 -7.30 5.75 -14.67
CA GLY A 100 -8.10 6.92 -14.95
C GLY A 100 -7.64 7.62 -16.25
N ASP A 101 -7.69 8.94 -16.22
CA ASP A 101 -7.43 9.77 -17.41
C ASP A 101 -5.96 9.84 -17.80
N GLY A 102 -5.05 9.73 -16.83
CA GLY A 102 -3.61 9.80 -17.06
C GLY A 102 -2.87 10.62 -16.00
N TRP A 103 -1.61 10.89 -16.26
CA TRP A 103 -0.78 11.68 -15.33
C TRP A 103 0.31 12.48 -16.05
N HIS A 104 0.73 13.57 -15.42
CA HIS A 104 1.90 14.32 -15.87
C HIS A 104 3.19 13.62 -15.43
N LEU A 105 4.06 13.33 -16.39
CA LEU A 105 5.33 12.66 -16.13
C LEU A 105 6.21 13.51 -15.21
N PHE A 106 6.62 12.93 -14.06
CA PHE A 106 7.34 13.63 -13.00
C PHE A 106 6.62 14.85 -12.41
N GLY A 107 5.31 14.96 -12.58
CA GLY A 107 4.53 16.11 -12.09
C GLY A 107 4.78 17.42 -12.86
N ILE A 108 5.42 17.35 -14.04
CA ILE A 108 5.70 18.54 -14.83
C ILE A 108 4.41 19.04 -15.48
N GLY A 109 3.96 20.23 -15.05
CA GLY A 109 2.71 20.83 -15.53
C GLY A 109 1.47 20.49 -14.69
N SER A 110 1.52 19.50 -13.80
CA SER A 110 0.34 19.09 -13.01
C SER A 110 -0.22 20.22 -12.13
N ALA A 111 0.64 21.04 -11.53
CA ALA A 111 0.18 22.12 -10.66
C ALA A 111 -0.59 23.20 -11.44
N GLU A 112 -0.07 23.57 -12.61
CA GLU A 112 -0.69 24.57 -13.49
C GLU A 112 -2.00 24.02 -14.09
N TYR A 113 -1.98 22.76 -14.54
CA TYR A 113 -3.19 22.08 -15.02
C TYR A 113 -4.27 22.01 -13.93
N ASN A 114 -3.92 21.56 -12.73
CA ASN A 114 -4.89 21.41 -11.64
C ASN A 114 -5.53 22.74 -11.25
N GLU A 115 -4.75 23.84 -11.22
CA GLU A 115 -5.27 25.19 -10.93
C GLU A 115 -6.30 25.61 -11.96
N VAL A 116 -6.00 25.45 -13.25
CA VAL A 116 -6.90 25.84 -14.34
C VAL A 116 -8.12 24.89 -14.43
N ALA A 117 -7.90 23.60 -14.23
CA ALA A 117 -8.98 22.60 -14.26
C ALA A 117 -9.96 22.77 -13.09
N GLU A 118 -9.47 23.09 -11.89
CA GLU A 118 -10.30 23.41 -10.72
C GLU A 118 -11.13 24.67 -10.96
N GLU A 119 -10.50 25.75 -11.45
CA GLU A 119 -11.17 27.00 -11.76
C GLU A 119 -12.25 26.84 -12.85
N TRP A 120 -11.93 26.06 -13.89
CA TRP A 120 -12.89 25.75 -14.94
C TRP A 120 -14.04 24.87 -14.43
N GLY A 121 -13.73 23.84 -13.64
CA GLY A 121 -14.70 22.90 -13.07
C GLY A 121 -15.70 23.57 -12.12
N ASP A 122 -15.22 24.44 -11.25
CA ASP A 122 -16.06 25.22 -10.33
C ASP A 122 -17.02 26.13 -11.11
N ALA A 123 -16.49 26.83 -12.14
CA ALA A 123 -17.31 27.68 -12.98
C ALA A 123 -18.35 26.89 -13.81
N ALA A 124 -17.95 25.76 -14.37
CA ALA A 124 -18.83 24.88 -15.12
C ALA A 124 -19.95 24.29 -14.23
N THR A 125 -19.63 23.95 -12.98
CA THR A 125 -20.59 23.43 -12.00
C THR A 125 -21.65 24.46 -11.64
N ILE A 126 -21.27 25.71 -11.42
CA ILE A 126 -22.21 26.82 -11.16
C ILE A 126 -23.12 27.07 -12.36
N VAL A 127 -22.57 27.14 -13.56
CA VAL A 127 -23.32 27.37 -14.80
C VAL A 127 -24.28 26.22 -15.09
N GLY A 128 -23.78 24.96 -15.03
CA GLY A 128 -24.62 23.78 -15.22
C GLY A 128 -25.72 23.64 -14.16
N GLY A 129 -25.40 24.01 -12.90
CA GLY A 129 -26.37 24.05 -11.81
C GLY A 129 -27.46 25.09 -12.01
N TYR A 130 -27.11 26.27 -12.55
CA TYR A 130 -28.09 27.27 -12.93
C TYR A 130 -29.02 26.78 -14.06
N GLU A 131 -28.48 26.19 -15.09
CA GLU A 131 -29.26 25.65 -16.20
C GLU A 131 -30.26 24.59 -15.73
N ALA A 132 -29.81 23.66 -14.90
CA ALA A 132 -30.68 22.66 -14.29
C ALA A 132 -31.78 23.28 -13.41
N TYR A 133 -31.41 24.27 -12.59
CA TYR A 133 -32.38 24.98 -11.75
C TYR A 133 -33.44 25.69 -12.57
N VAL A 134 -33.04 26.38 -13.65
CA VAL A 134 -33.98 27.11 -14.52
C VAL A 134 -34.90 26.15 -15.28
N GLU A 135 -34.41 24.99 -15.70
CA GLU A 135 -35.22 23.99 -16.38
C GLU A 135 -36.34 23.47 -15.47
N GLU A 136 -36.06 23.29 -14.18
CA GLU A 136 -37.02 22.76 -13.19
C GLU A 136 -37.92 23.82 -12.58
N ASN A 137 -37.37 25.00 -12.20
CA ASN A 137 -38.03 25.99 -11.38
C ASN A 137 -38.32 27.33 -12.09
N GLY A 138 -37.75 27.54 -13.29
CA GLY A 138 -37.75 28.82 -13.97
C GLY A 138 -36.71 29.81 -13.41
N GLU A 139 -36.70 31.03 -13.95
CA GLU A 139 -35.70 32.03 -13.51
C GLU A 139 -35.88 32.38 -12.02
N PRO A 140 -34.79 32.48 -11.24
CA PRO A 140 -34.85 32.75 -9.81
C PRO A 140 -35.33 34.22 -9.55
N ALA A 141 -36.48 34.38 -8.91
CA ALA A 141 -37.05 35.69 -8.63
C ALA A 141 -36.24 36.50 -7.62
N ASP A 142 -35.56 35.84 -6.70
CA ASP A 142 -34.74 36.44 -5.62
C ASP A 142 -33.26 36.60 -6.03
N GLY A 143 -32.92 36.22 -7.26
CA GLY A 143 -31.53 36.28 -7.77
C GLY A 143 -30.59 35.26 -7.10
N VAL A 144 -31.14 34.25 -6.44
CA VAL A 144 -30.40 33.13 -5.81
C VAL A 144 -30.96 31.82 -6.30
N PHE A 145 -30.07 30.89 -6.61
CA PHE A 145 -30.44 29.54 -7.01
C PHE A 145 -29.67 28.50 -6.21
N THR A 146 -30.21 27.31 -6.11
CA THR A 146 -29.58 26.18 -5.44
C THR A 146 -29.16 25.18 -6.49
N TYR A 147 -27.96 24.65 -6.35
CA TYR A 147 -27.42 23.63 -7.23
C TYR A 147 -26.80 22.51 -6.41
N THR A 148 -26.60 21.36 -7.03
CA THR A 148 -26.08 20.18 -6.35
C THR A 148 -24.63 19.96 -6.74
N VAL A 149 -23.77 19.85 -5.75
CA VAL A 149 -22.36 19.47 -5.92
C VAL A 149 -22.22 18.02 -5.46
N GLU A 150 -21.59 17.19 -6.25
CA GLU A 150 -21.26 15.82 -5.89
C GLU A 150 -19.79 15.77 -5.44
N ASP A 151 -19.55 15.32 -4.21
CA ASP A 151 -18.21 15.11 -3.69
C ASP A 151 -17.62 13.86 -4.36
N GLU A 152 -16.51 14.01 -5.07
CA GLU A 152 -15.88 12.95 -5.87
C GLU A 152 -15.38 11.77 -5.01
N GLU A 153 -15.02 12.00 -3.74
CA GLU A 153 -14.51 10.95 -2.86
C GLU A 153 -15.62 10.14 -2.19
N THR A 154 -16.68 10.82 -1.76
CA THR A 154 -17.76 10.23 -0.96
C THR A 154 -19.00 9.90 -1.77
N LEU A 155 -19.12 10.42 -3.01
CA LEU A 155 -20.33 10.42 -3.84
C LEU A 155 -21.55 11.02 -3.09
N ALA A 156 -21.29 11.84 -2.09
CA ALA A 156 -22.31 12.55 -1.38
C ALA A 156 -22.70 13.80 -2.18
N THR A 157 -23.99 14.02 -2.33
CA THR A 157 -24.52 15.22 -2.95
C THR A 157 -24.80 16.26 -1.88
N GLU A 158 -24.21 17.44 -2.03
CA GLU A 158 -24.48 18.60 -1.18
C GLU A 158 -25.20 19.67 -2.00
N GLU A 159 -26.17 20.33 -1.36
CA GLU A 159 -26.87 21.45 -1.98
C GLU A 159 -26.12 22.74 -1.64
N GLU A 160 -25.65 23.44 -2.66
CA GLU A 160 -25.04 24.76 -2.55
C GLU A 160 -25.95 25.85 -3.14
N THR A 161 -25.72 27.08 -2.72
CA THR A 161 -26.47 28.23 -3.21
C THR A 161 -25.53 29.26 -3.84
N ALA A 162 -25.87 29.70 -5.05
CA ALA A 162 -25.17 30.78 -5.71
C ALA A 162 -26.10 31.92 -6.12
N THR A 163 -25.53 33.08 -6.34
CA THR A 163 -26.24 34.30 -6.79
C THR A 163 -26.07 34.48 -8.31
N LEU A 164 -26.87 35.38 -8.89
CA LEU A 164 -26.70 35.74 -10.30
C LEU A 164 -25.33 36.47 -10.56
N ASP A 165 -24.74 37.07 -9.51
CA ASP A 165 -23.42 37.69 -9.61
C ASP A 165 -22.34 36.57 -9.70
N ASP A 166 -22.47 35.53 -8.89
CA ASP A 166 -21.57 34.34 -8.97
C ASP A 166 -21.70 33.64 -10.31
N LEU A 167 -22.92 33.55 -10.86
CA LEU A 167 -23.14 33.02 -12.21
C LEU A 167 -22.47 33.88 -13.29
N ALA A 168 -22.52 35.20 -13.16
CA ALA A 168 -21.88 36.08 -14.15
C ALA A 168 -20.35 35.98 -14.07
N GLU A 169 -19.79 35.81 -12.86
CA GLU A 169 -18.35 35.55 -12.65
C GLU A 169 -17.94 34.19 -13.25
N ALA A 170 -18.71 33.14 -12.97
CA ALA A 170 -18.48 31.82 -13.54
C ALA A 170 -18.54 31.80 -15.06
N GLN A 171 -19.52 32.48 -15.66
CA GLN A 171 -19.61 32.62 -17.13
C GLN A 171 -18.42 33.40 -17.71
N ALA A 172 -17.95 34.46 -17.02
CA ALA A 172 -16.77 35.19 -17.45
C ALA A 172 -15.51 34.34 -17.39
N THR A 173 -15.35 33.51 -16.37
CA THR A 173 -14.26 32.54 -16.23
C THR A 173 -14.27 31.52 -17.35
N LEU A 174 -15.43 30.93 -17.68
CA LEU A 174 -15.55 29.99 -18.81
C LEU A 174 -15.27 30.66 -20.17
N ASP A 175 -15.68 31.92 -20.33
CA ASP A 175 -15.40 32.68 -21.55
C ASP A 175 -13.90 33.02 -21.68
N GLU A 176 -13.17 33.20 -20.58
CA GLU A 176 -11.72 33.45 -20.54
C GLU A 176 -10.92 32.17 -20.76
N LEU A 177 -11.26 31.09 -20.10
CA LEU A 177 -10.56 29.81 -20.20
C LEU A 177 -10.92 29.01 -21.47
N GLY A 178 -12.12 29.21 -22.01
CA GLY A 178 -12.62 28.53 -23.20
C GLY A 178 -13.11 27.12 -22.93
N ASP A 179 -12.69 26.21 -23.79
CA ASP A 179 -13.05 24.79 -23.67
C ASP A 179 -12.40 24.15 -22.44
N GLU A 180 -12.91 22.99 -22.02
CA GLU A 180 -12.33 22.21 -20.93
C GLU A 180 -10.82 22.01 -21.12
N PRO A 181 -9.99 22.31 -20.08
CA PRO A 181 -8.54 22.25 -20.20
C PRO A 181 -8.04 20.86 -20.56
N ASP A 182 -7.27 20.74 -21.65
CA ASP A 182 -6.63 19.47 -22.02
C ASP A 182 -5.33 19.31 -21.22
N PRO A 183 -5.20 18.27 -20.39
CA PRO A 183 -3.98 18.03 -19.62
C PRO A 183 -2.71 17.91 -20.49
N ALA A 184 -2.84 17.57 -21.76
CA ALA A 184 -1.72 17.47 -22.68
C ALA A 184 -1.07 18.83 -23.03
N ASP A 185 -1.79 19.93 -22.84
CA ASP A 185 -1.30 21.29 -23.12
C ASP A 185 -0.38 21.83 -22.01
N TYR A 186 -0.44 21.23 -20.81
CA TYR A 186 0.26 21.72 -19.61
C TYR A 186 1.55 20.97 -19.28
N GLY A 187 2.09 20.16 -20.18
CA GLY A 187 3.37 19.47 -19.91
C GLY A 187 3.52 18.13 -20.59
N VAL A 188 4.21 17.20 -19.95
CA VAL A 188 4.40 15.86 -20.51
C VAL A 188 3.30 14.94 -19.98
N TRP A 189 2.19 14.89 -20.69
CA TRP A 189 1.04 14.06 -20.33
C TRP A 189 1.22 12.61 -20.81
N VAL A 190 0.90 11.67 -19.92
CA VAL A 190 0.84 10.24 -20.22
C VAL A 190 -0.60 9.79 -20.03
N PRO A 191 -1.34 9.51 -21.10
CA PRO A 191 -2.73 9.09 -21.00
C PRO A 191 -2.85 7.75 -20.27
N GLY A 192 -3.92 7.59 -19.50
CA GLY A 192 -4.22 6.35 -18.82
C GLY A 192 -4.59 5.20 -19.77
N ILE A 193 -4.64 4.00 -19.22
CA ILE A 193 -5.01 2.80 -20.01
C ILE A 193 -6.40 2.91 -20.64
N PRO A 194 -7.44 3.41 -19.93
CA PRO A 194 -8.76 3.60 -20.52
C PRO A 194 -8.75 4.52 -21.73
N VAL A 195 -8.06 5.65 -21.63
CA VAL A 195 -7.93 6.64 -22.71
C VAL A 195 -7.21 6.04 -23.93
N LEU A 196 -6.11 5.30 -23.71
CA LEU A 196 -5.39 4.60 -24.78
C LEU A 196 -6.27 3.57 -25.49
N ILE A 197 -7.05 2.80 -24.73
CA ILE A 197 -7.96 1.80 -25.28
C ILE A 197 -9.13 2.49 -26.00
N GLY A 198 -9.69 3.56 -25.43
CA GLY A 198 -10.76 4.35 -26.04
C GLY A 198 -10.34 4.88 -27.42
N ASN A 199 -9.21 5.56 -27.49
CA ASN A 199 -8.66 6.09 -28.74
C ASN A 199 -8.39 4.98 -29.78
N ALA A 200 -7.96 3.79 -29.34
CA ALA A 200 -7.75 2.66 -30.22
C ALA A 200 -9.08 2.08 -30.76
N LEU A 201 -10.12 2.02 -29.91
CA LEU A 201 -11.46 1.56 -30.31
C LEU A 201 -12.16 2.54 -31.25
N GLU A 202 -12.01 3.84 -31.01
CA GLU A 202 -12.51 4.89 -31.90
C GLU A 202 -11.84 4.84 -33.27
N SER A 203 -10.52 4.71 -33.30
CA SER A 203 -9.78 4.59 -34.56
C SER A 203 -10.12 3.32 -35.33
N ALA A 204 -10.53 2.24 -34.63
CA ALA A 204 -11.05 1.02 -35.22
C ALA A 204 -12.52 1.14 -35.64
N ASN A 205 -13.18 2.28 -35.41
CA ASN A 205 -14.60 2.53 -35.71
C ASN A 205 -15.53 1.49 -35.07
N CYS A 206 -15.24 1.12 -33.83
CA CYS A 206 -16.06 0.18 -33.06
C CYS A 206 -17.41 0.78 -32.71
N ALA A 207 -18.45 -0.09 -32.64
CA ALA A 207 -19.78 0.34 -32.22
C ALA A 207 -19.77 0.83 -30.76
N GLU A 208 -20.48 1.93 -30.46
CA GLU A 208 -20.54 2.58 -29.15
C GLU A 208 -20.86 1.61 -28.01
N TRP A 209 -21.82 0.70 -28.19
CA TRP A 209 -22.16 -0.29 -27.16
C TRP A 209 -20.99 -1.24 -26.82
N LEU A 210 -20.12 -1.52 -27.80
CA LEU A 210 -18.92 -2.36 -27.59
C LEU A 210 -17.80 -1.59 -26.90
N GLN A 211 -17.67 -0.29 -27.22
CA GLN A 211 -16.75 0.60 -26.54
C GLN A 211 -17.12 0.69 -25.04
N GLY A 212 -18.40 0.97 -24.72
CA GLY A 212 -18.89 0.99 -23.34
C GLY A 212 -18.67 -0.35 -22.62
N LEU A 213 -18.95 -1.49 -23.26
CA LEU A 213 -18.71 -2.79 -22.65
C LEU A 213 -17.22 -3.02 -22.31
N ILE A 214 -16.31 -2.58 -23.17
CA ILE A 214 -14.86 -2.75 -22.96
C ILE A 214 -14.36 -1.76 -21.92
N LEU A 215 -14.69 -0.48 -22.02
CA LEU A 215 -14.19 0.57 -21.15
C LEU A 215 -14.85 0.47 -19.76
N ASP A 216 -16.18 0.53 -19.69
CA ASP A 216 -16.89 0.57 -18.42
C ASP A 216 -17.04 -0.81 -17.76
N GLY A 217 -17.07 -1.87 -18.57
CA GLY A 217 -17.17 -3.24 -18.04
C GLY A 217 -15.80 -3.86 -17.71
N ILE A 218 -14.94 -3.99 -18.71
CA ILE A 218 -13.68 -4.74 -18.56
C ILE A 218 -12.59 -3.86 -17.96
N VAL A 219 -12.33 -2.69 -18.56
CA VAL A 219 -11.19 -1.84 -18.15
C VAL A 219 -11.46 -1.24 -16.79
N ALA A 220 -12.63 -0.67 -16.55
CA ALA A 220 -13.01 -0.14 -15.24
C ALA A 220 -13.04 -1.23 -14.16
N GLY A 221 -13.57 -2.43 -14.47
CA GLY A 221 -13.59 -3.55 -13.53
C GLY A 221 -12.21 -4.07 -13.17
N VAL A 222 -11.29 -4.15 -14.14
CA VAL A 222 -9.89 -4.51 -13.90
C VAL A 222 -9.17 -3.40 -13.13
N GLY A 223 -9.40 -2.14 -13.50
CA GLY A 223 -8.85 -0.97 -12.83
C GLY A 223 -9.20 -0.92 -11.34
N ALA A 224 -10.48 -1.13 -11.01
CA ALA A 224 -10.95 -1.16 -9.63
C ALA A 224 -10.23 -2.23 -8.75
N VAL A 225 -9.89 -3.38 -9.33
CA VAL A 225 -9.14 -4.43 -8.62
C VAL A 225 -7.66 -4.09 -8.54
N LEU A 226 -7.05 -3.65 -9.65
CA LEU A 226 -5.62 -3.34 -9.72
C LEU A 226 -5.27 -2.04 -8.98
N GLY A 227 -6.21 -1.13 -8.80
CA GLY A 227 -6.05 0.09 -8.01
C GLY A 227 -5.61 -0.16 -6.57
N PHE A 228 -6.01 -1.30 -5.96
CA PHE A 228 -5.57 -1.67 -4.60
C PHE A 228 -4.18 -2.33 -4.54
N VAL A 229 -3.64 -2.77 -5.68
CA VAL A 229 -2.37 -3.49 -5.72
C VAL A 229 -1.20 -2.67 -5.18
N PRO A 230 -1.03 -1.36 -5.48
CA PRO A 230 0.05 -0.56 -4.96
C PRO A 230 0.06 -0.50 -3.43
N GLN A 231 -1.09 -0.29 -2.81
CA GLN A 231 -1.24 -0.26 -1.35
C GLN A 231 -0.86 -1.59 -0.69
N MET A 232 -1.33 -2.71 -1.27
CA MET A 232 -0.98 -4.04 -0.79
C MET A 232 0.51 -4.34 -0.98
N LEU A 233 1.10 -3.89 -2.09
CA LEU A 233 2.52 -4.05 -2.35
C LEU A 233 3.37 -3.33 -1.31
N VAL A 234 3.04 -2.09 -0.97
CA VAL A 234 3.72 -1.31 0.09
C VAL A 234 3.60 -2.03 1.43
N LEU A 235 2.40 -2.53 1.78
CA LEU A 235 2.18 -3.30 3.01
C LEU A 235 3.07 -4.54 3.07
N PHE A 236 3.06 -5.37 2.01
CA PHE A 236 3.87 -6.59 1.96
C PHE A 236 5.37 -6.29 1.98
N LEU A 237 5.81 -5.22 1.33
CA LEU A 237 7.21 -4.79 1.34
C LEU A 237 7.66 -4.42 2.75
N LEU A 238 6.84 -3.67 3.49
CA LEU A 238 7.12 -3.31 4.89
C LEU A 238 7.12 -4.53 5.81
N LEU A 239 6.18 -5.46 5.63
CA LEU A 239 6.14 -6.72 6.38
C LEU A 239 7.35 -7.60 6.07
N ALA A 240 7.74 -7.73 4.80
CA ALA A 240 8.94 -8.47 4.39
C ALA A 240 10.21 -7.84 4.98
N PHE A 241 10.28 -6.51 5.05
CA PHE A 241 11.37 -5.82 5.72
C PHE A 241 11.45 -6.15 7.22
N LEU A 242 10.30 -6.16 7.93
CA LEU A 242 10.24 -6.55 9.35
C LEU A 242 10.65 -8.02 9.56
N GLU A 243 10.26 -8.89 8.63
CA GLU A 243 10.66 -10.30 8.65
C GLU A 243 12.17 -10.45 8.41
N ALA A 244 12.71 -9.78 7.40
CA ALA A 244 14.15 -9.81 7.07
C ALA A 244 15.03 -9.27 8.21
N CYS A 245 14.55 -8.26 8.96
CA CYS A 245 15.21 -7.77 10.16
C CYS A 245 15.13 -8.74 11.36
N GLY A 246 14.40 -9.85 11.22
CA GLY A 246 14.16 -10.82 12.28
C GLY A 246 13.26 -10.30 13.41
N TYR A 247 12.55 -9.20 13.18
CA TYR A 247 11.64 -8.61 14.16
C TYR A 247 10.46 -9.55 14.46
N MET A 248 9.88 -10.18 13.44
CA MET A 248 8.76 -11.11 13.56
C MET A 248 9.11 -12.31 14.45
N ALA A 249 10.30 -12.89 14.31
CA ALA A 249 10.75 -14.00 15.15
C ALA A 249 10.86 -13.60 16.64
N ARG A 250 11.33 -12.38 16.91
CA ARG A 250 11.45 -11.85 18.28
C ARG A 250 10.10 -11.63 18.94
N ILE A 251 9.15 -11.08 18.19
CA ILE A 251 7.78 -10.86 18.66
C ILE A 251 7.06 -12.18 18.90
N ALA A 252 7.21 -13.16 18.00
CA ALA A 252 6.64 -14.49 18.18
C ALA A 252 7.10 -15.12 19.50
N PHE A 253 8.38 -14.98 19.84
CA PHE A 253 8.93 -15.44 21.12
C PHE A 253 8.31 -14.74 22.34
N VAL A 254 8.09 -13.42 22.26
CA VAL A 254 7.46 -12.65 23.34
C VAL A 254 6.00 -13.06 23.52
N LEU A 255 5.25 -13.20 22.40
CA LEU A 255 3.86 -13.60 22.41
C LEU A 255 3.69 -15.03 22.94
N ASP A 256 4.50 -15.99 22.49
CA ASP A 256 4.48 -17.38 22.99
C ASP A 256 4.67 -17.42 24.51
N ARG A 257 5.59 -16.61 25.03
CA ARG A 257 5.83 -16.51 26.47
C ARG A 257 4.66 -15.91 27.25
N ILE A 258 3.87 -15.03 26.61
CA ILE A 258 2.66 -14.45 27.22
C ILE A 258 1.53 -15.46 27.20
N PHE A 259 1.30 -16.11 26.04
CA PHE A 259 0.21 -17.07 25.86
C PHE A 259 0.37 -18.36 26.68
N ARG A 260 1.61 -18.81 26.95
CA ARG A 260 1.85 -19.95 27.86
C ARG A 260 1.42 -19.70 29.29
N LYS A 261 1.09 -18.47 29.65
CA LYS A 261 0.70 -18.12 31.01
C LYS A 261 -0.81 -18.02 31.19
N PHE A 262 -1.55 -18.04 30.08
CA PHE A 262 -3.00 -18.18 30.03
C PHE A 262 -3.40 -19.59 29.66
#